data_bfd5c3540f8e5b8a2e44bbe4e3b044cb
#
_entry.id   bfd5c3540f8e5b8a2e44bbe4e3b044cb
#
_cell.length_a   1.000
_cell.length_b   1.000
_cell.length_c   1.000
_cell.angle_alpha   90.00
_cell.angle_beta   90.00
_cell.angle_gamma   90.00
#
_symmetry.space_group_name_H-M   'P 1'
#
loop_
_entity.id
_entity.type
_entity.pdbx_description
1 polymer ?
#
loop_
_entity_poly.entity_id
_entity_poly.type
_entity_poly.pdbx_seq_one_letter_code
_entity_poly.pdbx_strand_id
1 'polypeptide(L)'
;MRNVALALAVGMVAAIPSHAVYADTEELKVLLQRNNCLACHAIDKRKYGPILQEIAAKYAGKPSAVQELAVKIKAGGSGVWGADMMPPQPHVSNADAERMAKLIMALK
;
A
#
# COMPACT_ATOMS: atom_id res chain seq x y z
N MET A 1 5.97 -23.44 -56.06
CA MET A 1 5.39 -23.80 -54.77
C MET A 1 6.15 -23.05 -53.68
N ARG A 2 5.52 -22.08 -53.07
CA ARG A 2 6.16 -21.28 -52.01
C ARG A 2 5.56 -21.72 -50.68
N ASN A 3 6.37 -22.37 -49.84
CA ASN A 3 5.99 -22.74 -48.49
C ASN A 3 6.08 -21.48 -47.61
N VAL A 4 4.93 -20.95 -47.20
CA VAL A 4 4.84 -19.91 -46.19
C VAL A 4 4.84 -20.61 -44.84
N ALA A 5 5.96 -20.57 -44.13
CA ALA A 5 6.03 -21.01 -42.76
C ALA A 5 5.38 -19.97 -41.86
N LEU A 6 4.18 -20.30 -41.32
CA LEU A 6 3.50 -19.49 -40.35
C LEU A 6 4.20 -19.65 -39.00
N ALA A 7 5.01 -18.68 -38.62
CA ALA A 7 5.62 -18.65 -37.29
C ALA A 7 4.54 -18.21 -36.27
N LEU A 8 4.06 -19.16 -35.47
CA LEU A 8 3.23 -18.88 -34.31
C LEU A 8 4.12 -18.27 -33.21
N ALA A 9 4.02 -16.96 -33.04
CA ALA A 9 4.59 -16.29 -31.90
C ALA A 9 3.77 -16.65 -30.63
N VAL A 10 4.27 -17.60 -29.83
CA VAL A 10 3.72 -17.89 -28.52
C VAL A 10 4.09 -16.72 -27.61
N GLY A 11 3.13 -15.84 -27.35
CA GLY A 11 3.27 -14.76 -26.39
C GLY A 11 3.42 -15.34 -24.99
N MET A 12 4.60 -15.17 -24.40
CA MET A 12 4.90 -15.59 -23.04
C MET A 12 4.27 -14.57 -22.09
N VAL A 13 3.09 -14.89 -21.53
CA VAL A 13 2.49 -14.11 -20.45
C VAL A 13 3.28 -14.44 -19.19
N ALA A 14 4.09 -13.48 -18.73
CA ALA A 14 4.79 -13.61 -17.46
C ALA A 14 3.75 -13.54 -16.32
N ALA A 15 3.45 -14.68 -15.70
CA ALA A 15 2.65 -14.75 -14.48
C ALA A 15 3.44 -14.11 -13.33
N ILE A 16 2.90 -13.03 -12.74
CA ILE A 16 3.46 -12.42 -11.52
C ILE A 16 3.26 -13.46 -10.39
N PRO A 17 4.33 -13.90 -9.71
CA PRO A 17 4.19 -14.92 -8.69
C PRO A 17 3.36 -14.37 -7.51
N SER A 18 2.30 -15.08 -7.16
CA SER A 18 1.40 -14.75 -6.03
C SER A 18 2.14 -14.62 -4.68
N HIS A 19 3.33 -15.18 -4.57
CA HIS A 19 4.18 -15.14 -3.39
C HIS A 19 4.70 -13.73 -3.04
N ALA A 20 4.93 -12.85 -4.04
CA ALA A 20 5.41 -11.48 -3.80
C ALA A 20 4.34 -10.63 -3.10
N VAL A 21 3.07 -10.75 -3.47
CA VAL A 21 1.95 -10.02 -2.86
C VAL A 21 1.72 -10.47 -1.41
N TYR A 22 1.88 -11.76 -1.13
CA TYR A 22 1.76 -12.30 0.21
C TYR A 22 2.87 -11.79 1.15
N ALA A 23 4.12 -11.79 0.65
CA ALA A 23 5.27 -11.30 1.41
C ALA A 23 5.13 -9.81 1.75
N ASP A 24 4.65 -8.98 0.83
CA ASP A 24 4.42 -7.55 1.04
C ASP A 24 3.32 -7.28 2.08
N THR A 25 2.26 -8.07 2.08
CA THR A 25 1.17 -7.95 3.06
C THR A 25 1.63 -8.35 4.47
N GLU A 26 2.42 -9.41 4.59
CA GLU A 26 2.97 -9.83 5.88
C GLU A 26 3.99 -8.81 6.40
N GLU A 27 4.85 -8.26 5.55
CA GLU A 27 5.75 -7.18 5.94
C GLU A 27 4.98 -5.95 6.45
N LEU A 28 3.93 -5.56 5.74
CA LEU A 28 3.07 -4.46 6.17
C LEU A 28 2.48 -4.71 7.56
N LYS A 29 1.95 -5.89 7.82
CA LYS A 29 1.41 -6.26 9.14
C LYS A 29 2.44 -6.12 10.25
N VAL A 30 3.66 -6.60 10.03
CA VAL A 30 4.76 -6.48 10.99
C VAL A 30 5.09 -5.02 11.27
N LEU A 31 5.19 -4.19 10.24
CA LEU A 31 5.46 -2.75 10.39
C LEU A 31 4.34 -2.02 11.13
N LEU A 32 3.08 -2.32 10.80
CA LEU A 32 1.92 -1.74 11.47
C LEU A 32 1.87 -2.13 12.95
N GLN A 33 2.15 -3.39 13.28
CA GLN A 33 2.18 -3.87 14.65
C GLN A 33 3.32 -3.22 15.44
N ARG A 34 4.52 -3.17 14.88
CA ARG A 34 5.69 -2.57 15.52
C ARG A 34 5.49 -1.09 15.84
N ASN A 35 4.77 -0.38 14.99
CA ASN A 35 4.51 1.05 15.12
C ASN A 35 3.16 1.39 15.77
N ASN A 36 2.45 0.41 16.35
CA ASN A 36 1.15 0.59 17.04
C ASN A 36 0.01 1.13 16.16
N CYS A 37 0.05 0.91 14.86
CA CYS A 37 -0.97 1.40 13.93
C CYS A 37 -2.27 0.59 14.00
N LEU A 38 -2.19 -0.69 14.40
CA LEU A 38 -3.33 -1.61 14.42
C LEU A 38 -4.37 -1.30 15.51
N ALA A 39 -4.06 -0.39 16.44
CA ALA A 39 -5.05 0.11 17.38
C ALA A 39 -6.20 0.85 16.68
N CYS A 40 -5.89 1.56 15.57
CA CYS A 40 -6.85 2.42 14.85
C CYS A 40 -7.06 2.01 13.40
N HIS A 41 -6.17 1.24 12.80
CA HIS A 41 -6.24 0.82 11.41
C HIS A 41 -6.30 -0.70 11.25
N ALA A 42 -6.97 -1.14 10.18
CA ALA A 42 -6.87 -2.49 9.66
C ALA A 42 -6.74 -2.44 8.13
N ILE A 43 -6.29 -3.55 7.53
CA ILE A 43 -6.08 -3.63 6.08
C ILE A 43 -7.41 -3.58 5.33
N ASP A 44 -8.40 -4.33 5.81
CA ASP A 44 -9.63 -4.65 5.08
C ASP A 44 -10.92 -4.38 5.86
N LYS A 45 -10.84 -3.84 7.06
CA LYS A 45 -12.03 -3.51 7.87
C LYS A 45 -11.88 -2.19 8.61
N ARG A 46 -13.03 -1.55 8.85
CA ARG A 46 -13.09 -0.29 9.58
C ARG A 46 -12.83 -0.51 11.08
N LYS A 47 -11.94 0.34 11.60
CA LYS A 47 -11.77 0.61 13.02
C LYS A 47 -12.02 2.11 13.27
N TYR A 48 -11.26 2.76 14.13
CA TYR A 48 -11.30 4.20 14.32
C TYR A 48 -10.82 4.95 13.07
N GLY A 49 -9.69 4.53 12.51
CA GLY A 49 -9.11 5.11 11.29
C GLY A 49 -9.67 4.50 10.00
N PRO A 50 -9.36 5.10 8.84
CA PRO A 50 -9.77 4.56 7.56
C PRO A 50 -9.14 3.20 7.26
N ILE A 51 -9.82 2.42 6.45
CA ILE A 51 -9.36 1.14 5.94
C ILE A 51 -8.14 1.37 5.05
N LEU A 52 -7.06 0.62 5.25
CA LEU A 52 -5.82 0.84 4.47
C LEU A 52 -6.02 0.59 2.96
N GLN A 53 -6.85 -0.36 2.57
CA GLN A 53 -7.23 -0.56 1.17
C GLN A 53 -7.96 0.66 0.58
N GLU A 54 -8.80 1.34 1.35
CA GLU A 54 -9.47 2.57 0.92
C GLU A 54 -8.48 3.74 0.77
N ILE A 55 -7.47 3.80 1.63
CA ILE A 55 -6.37 4.76 1.47
C ILE A 55 -5.65 4.52 0.15
N ALA A 56 -5.28 3.28 -0.13
CA ALA A 56 -4.65 2.90 -1.40
C ALA A 56 -5.50 3.31 -2.61
N ALA A 57 -6.81 3.05 -2.56
CA ALA A 57 -7.74 3.42 -3.62
C ALA A 57 -7.85 4.94 -3.81
N LYS A 58 -7.90 5.70 -2.71
CA LYS A 58 -8.01 7.17 -2.76
C LYS A 58 -6.79 7.82 -3.40
N TYR A 59 -5.60 7.30 -3.13
CA TYR A 59 -4.34 7.84 -3.64
C TYR A 59 -3.86 7.17 -4.93
N ALA A 60 -4.61 6.21 -5.47
CA ALA A 60 -4.24 5.51 -6.70
C ALA A 60 -4.00 6.48 -7.86
N GLY A 61 -2.94 6.25 -8.63
CA GLY A 61 -2.57 7.08 -9.78
C GLY A 61 -1.91 8.42 -9.42
N LYS A 62 -1.74 8.76 -8.14
CA LYS A 62 -1.10 9.99 -7.72
C LYS A 62 0.41 9.79 -7.57
N PRO A 63 1.27 10.46 -8.38
CA PRO A 63 2.73 10.24 -8.34
C PRO A 63 3.37 10.54 -6.99
N SER A 64 2.81 11.48 -6.22
CA SER A 64 3.30 11.89 -4.89
C SER A 64 2.71 11.10 -3.73
N ALA A 65 1.90 10.07 -3.99
CA ALA A 65 1.14 9.35 -2.95
C ALA A 65 2.02 8.80 -1.83
N VAL A 66 3.12 8.15 -2.16
CA VAL A 66 4.03 7.55 -1.16
C VAL A 66 4.61 8.62 -0.24
N GLN A 67 5.08 9.74 -0.78
CA GLN A 67 5.65 10.84 0.01
C GLN A 67 4.60 11.52 0.88
N GLU A 68 3.40 11.77 0.34
CA GLU A 68 2.31 12.37 1.11
C GLU A 68 1.85 11.46 2.24
N LEU A 69 1.71 10.17 1.99
CA LEU A 69 1.33 9.20 3.01
C LEU A 69 2.41 9.05 4.08
N ALA A 70 3.68 9.02 3.70
CA ALA A 70 4.79 8.97 4.66
C ALA A 70 4.77 10.17 5.61
N VAL A 71 4.52 11.38 5.10
CA VAL A 71 4.35 12.58 5.92
C VAL A 71 3.15 12.46 6.86
N LYS A 72 2.00 12.01 6.34
CA LYS A 72 0.78 11.84 7.15
C LYS A 72 0.91 10.77 8.24
N ILE A 73 1.61 9.69 7.98
CA ILE A 73 1.90 8.66 8.98
C ILE A 73 2.61 9.26 10.20
N LYS A 74 3.55 10.16 9.99
CA LYS A 74 4.30 10.80 11.08
C LYS A 74 3.59 11.99 11.71
N ALA A 75 3.00 12.84 10.89
CA ALA A 75 2.38 14.09 11.33
C ALA A 75 0.94 13.90 11.85
N GLY A 76 0.26 12.84 11.44
CA GLY A 76 -1.15 12.67 11.71
C GLY A 76 -2.02 13.70 11.00
N GLY A 77 -3.17 14.00 11.57
CA GLY A 77 -4.09 15.02 11.08
C GLY A 77 -5.53 14.57 11.04
N SER A 78 -6.41 15.45 10.56
CA SER A 78 -7.85 15.22 10.40
C SER A 78 -8.37 15.89 9.13
N GLY A 79 -9.61 15.64 8.79
CA GLY A 79 -10.32 16.31 7.70
C GLY A 79 -10.34 15.55 6.37
N VAL A 80 -9.30 14.80 6.03
CA VAL A 80 -9.26 14.02 4.77
C VAL A 80 -10.28 12.86 4.80
N TRP A 81 -10.45 12.26 5.97
CA TRP A 81 -11.34 11.11 6.21
C TRP A 81 -12.47 11.42 7.19
N GLY A 82 -12.77 12.68 7.40
CA GLY A 82 -13.75 13.16 8.36
C GLY A 82 -13.11 13.86 9.56
N ALA A 83 -13.88 13.99 10.64
CA ALA A 83 -13.47 14.75 11.83
C ALA A 83 -12.52 13.99 12.77
N ASP A 84 -12.48 12.68 12.69
CA ASP A 84 -11.63 11.86 13.54
C ASP A 84 -10.16 12.15 13.27
N MET A 85 -9.40 12.35 14.35
CA MET A 85 -8.01 12.74 14.27
C MET A 85 -7.07 11.53 14.41
N MET A 86 -6.12 11.43 13.50
CA MET A 86 -4.94 10.59 13.68
C MET A 86 -3.91 11.39 14.48
N PRO A 87 -3.51 10.93 15.68
CA PRO A 87 -2.47 11.61 16.44
C PRO A 87 -1.12 11.58 15.71
N PRO A 88 -0.23 12.57 15.94
CA PRO A 88 1.13 12.49 15.47
C PRO A 88 1.86 11.24 15.97
N GLN A 89 2.72 10.67 15.13
CA GLN A 89 3.49 9.45 15.41
C GLN A 89 5.01 9.74 15.32
N PRO A 90 5.59 10.54 16.24
CA PRO A 90 6.99 10.98 16.15
C PRO A 90 7.99 9.83 16.32
N HIS A 91 7.56 8.72 16.92
CA HIS A 91 8.39 7.52 17.11
C HIS A 91 8.61 6.72 15.82
N VAL A 92 7.77 6.92 14.80
CA VAL A 92 7.92 6.23 13.51
C VAL A 92 9.11 6.81 12.76
N SER A 93 10.07 5.96 12.38
CA SER A 93 11.22 6.40 11.57
C SER A 93 10.80 6.82 10.16
N ASN A 94 11.58 7.68 9.51
CA ASN A 94 11.34 8.05 8.12
C ASN A 94 11.35 6.83 7.19
N ALA A 95 12.26 5.89 7.44
CA ALA A 95 12.35 4.65 6.68
C ALA A 95 11.10 3.78 6.83
N ASP A 96 10.60 3.60 8.04
CA ASP A 96 9.36 2.83 8.29
C ASP A 96 8.14 3.53 7.69
N ALA A 97 8.03 4.85 7.83
CA ALA A 97 6.93 5.62 7.26
C ALA A 97 6.89 5.48 5.72
N GLU A 98 8.02 5.62 5.07
CA GLU A 98 8.13 5.46 3.62
C GLU A 98 7.84 4.02 3.18
N ARG A 99 8.37 3.04 3.90
CA ARG A 99 8.13 1.62 3.59
C ARG A 99 6.66 1.24 3.75
N MET A 100 6.03 1.67 4.85
CA MET A 100 4.60 1.46 5.06
C MET A 100 3.77 2.14 3.97
N ALA A 101 4.09 3.37 3.60
CA ALA A 101 3.39 4.07 2.52
C ALA A 101 3.46 3.30 1.19
N LYS A 102 4.63 2.79 0.82
CA LYS A 102 4.80 1.95 -0.38
C LYS A 102 3.97 0.68 -0.32
N LEU A 103 3.98 -0.01 0.81
CA LEU A 103 3.21 -1.25 0.99
C LEU A 103 1.70 -1.01 1.01
N ILE A 104 1.25 0.10 1.60
CA ILE A 104 -0.17 0.50 1.57
C ILE A 104 -0.60 0.77 0.12
N MET A 105 0.20 1.50 -0.64
CA MET A 105 -0.13 1.79 -2.06
C MET A 105 -0.13 0.55 -2.94
N ALA A 106 0.48 -0.54 -2.52
CA ALA A 106 0.46 -1.83 -3.20
C ALA A 106 -0.77 -2.69 -2.86
N LEU A 107 -1.58 -2.30 -1.88
CA LEU A 107 -2.82 -3.00 -1.52
C LEU A 107 -3.87 -2.90 -2.64
N LYS A 108 -4.63 -3.96 -2.79
CA LYS A 108 -5.72 -4.06 -3.78
C LYS A 108 -7.04 -4.44 -3.11
#